data_9e37c8b1575227d8380be4b6c3c9269f
#
_entry.id   9e37c8b1575227d8380be4b6c3c9269f
#
_cell.length_a   1.000
_cell.length_b   1.000
_cell.length_c   1.000
_cell.angle_alpha   90.00
_cell.angle_beta   90.00
_cell.angle_gamma   90.00
#
_symmetry.space_group_name_H-M   'P 1'
#
loop_
_entity.id
_entity.type
_entity.pdbx_description
1 polymer ?
#
loop_
_entity_poly.entity_id
_entity_poly.type
_entity_poly.pdbx_seq_one_letter_code
_entity_poly.pdbx_strand_id
1 'polypeptide(L)'
;MTTGLDTEAAPSHATDTGPSGPASLLFVGGTGRSGTHVVSKILDKSEHFRKVPNEARFHTDPGGLPDVLAGRTGPDLFAYRLRHHWYRNFEPARLTFRGIHRYVPRRRLEAATTSFLRRFEDEPEAACRQIFFDLLWPLAAEGHKAGLIEQSCDTVAQAGALGLLFPEARFLHVVRDGRDVAASRVGQARFLAHPRTMQQGLDWWEGRIRRIDVGVRAVGAGRVLALSLDDLVSGNRRRETYRSMREFSGLGNDASMEGYFERRVRVRNAHAERWREEVPERRQAE
;
A
#
# COMPACT_ATOMS: atom_id res chain seq x y z
N MET A 1 -66.74 -28.58 12.12
CA MET A 1 -65.50 -29.30 11.81
C MET A 1 -64.72 -28.44 10.83
N THR A 2 -63.80 -27.63 11.33
CA THR A 2 -63.01 -26.69 10.51
C THR A 2 -61.54 -27.11 10.70
N THR A 3 -61.00 -27.63 9.62
CA THR A 3 -59.58 -28.06 9.56
C THR A 3 -58.72 -26.83 9.24
N GLY A 4 -57.85 -26.48 10.23
CA GLY A 4 -56.79 -25.50 10.02
C GLY A 4 -55.66 -26.07 9.18
N LEU A 5 -55.24 -25.27 8.23
CA LEU A 5 -54.01 -25.51 7.44
C LEU A 5 -52.90 -24.76 8.13
N ASP A 6 -51.98 -25.49 8.78
CA ASP A 6 -50.71 -24.95 9.30
C ASP A 6 -49.82 -24.63 8.08
N THR A 7 -49.53 -23.37 7.89
CA THR A 7 -48.55 -22.88 6.91
C THR A 7 -47.17 -22.95 7.56
N GLU A 8 -46.41 -23.96 7.20
CA GLU A 8 -45.01 -24.12 7.59
C GLU A 8 -44.16 -23.01 6.94
N ALA A 9 -43.61 -22.12 7.75
CA ALA A 9 -42.72 -21.07 7.32
C ALA A 9 -41.37 -21.66 6.89
N ALA A 10 -41.00 -21.46 5.66
CA ALA A 10 -39.68 -21.84 5.13
C ALA A 10 -38.55 -21.13 5.91
N PRO A 11 -37.42 -21.81 6.18
CA PRO A 11 -36.30 -21.18 6.85
C PRO A 11 -35.70 -20.10 5.95
N SER A 12 -35.60 -18.89 6.51
CA SER A 12 -34.90 -17.77 5.87
C SER A 12 -33.44 -18.15 5.66
N HIS A 13 -33.01 -18.21 4.41
CA HIS A 13 -31.59 -18.31 4.08
C HIS A 13 -30.87 -17.10 4.70
N ALA A 14 -30.14 -17.35 5.78
CA ALA A 14 -29.16 -16.39 6.28
C ALA A 14 -28.16 -16.16 5.15
N THR A 15 -28.18 -14.97 4.58
CA THR A 15 -27.15 -14.49 3.69
C THR A 15 -25.85 -14.49 4.46
N ASP A 16 -24.96 -15.41 4.13
CA ASP A 16 -23.58 -15.44 4.60
C ASP A 16 -22.91 -14.14 4.11
N THR A 17 -23.02 -13.10 4.92
CA THR A 17 -22.23 -11.88 4.73
C THR A 17 -20.82 -12.23 5.16
N GLY A 18 -20.03 -12.70 4.19
CA GLY A 18 -18.58 -12.81 4.36
C GLY A 18 -18.01 -11.52 4.95
N PRO A 19 -16.83 -11.52 5.57
CA PRO A 19 -16.34 -10.42 6.36
C PRO A 19 -16.39 -9.13 5.53
N SER A 20 -17.26 -8.20 5.95
CA SER A 20 -17.32 -6.87 5.36
C SER A 20 -15.92 -6.28 5.40
N GLY A 21 -15.41 -5.85 4.26
CA GLY A 21 -14.11 -5.20 4.15
C GLY A 21 -14.02 -3.94 5.03
N PRO A 22 -12.88 -3.29 5.10
CA PRO A 22 -12.70 -2.09 5.92
C PRO A 22 -13.68 -0.99 5.50
N ALA A 23 -14.13 -0.20 6.48
CA ALA A 23 -14.88 1.02 6.21
C ALA A 23 -14.06 2.03 5.37
N SER A 24 -12.73 1.95 5.45
CA SER A 24 -11.81 2.75 4.65
C SER A 24 -10.52 1.99 4.30
N LEU A 25 -10.10 2.11 3.03
CA LEU A 25 -8.85 1.58 2.52
C LEU A 25 -7.99 2.72 1.98
N LEU A 26 -6.77 2.83 2.48
CA LEU A 26 -5.82 3.86 2.08
C LEU A 26 -4.54 3.23 1.54
N PHE A 27 -4.24 3.49 0.28
CA PHE A 27 -2.97 3.13 -0.34
C PHE A 27 -2.00 4.29 -0.26
N VAL A 28 -0.81 4.04 0.31
CA VAL A 28 0.26 5.04 0.43
C VAL A 28 1.42 4.62 -0.46
N GLY A 29 1.60 5.30 -1.58
CA GLY A 29 2.61 4.96 -2.57
C GLY A 29 3.47 6.13 -3.02
N GLY A 30 4.42 5.84 -3.89
CA GLY A 30 5.35 6.82 -4.45
C GLY A 30 6.46 6.14 -5.22
N THR A 31 7.51 6.88 -5.55
CA THR A 31 8.63 6.34 -6.32
C THR A 31 9.44 5.25 -5.61
N GLY A 32 9.21 5.05 -4.31
CA GLY A 32 10.14 4.38 -3.41
C GLY A 32 11.22 5.38 -2.96
N ARG A 33 11.66 5.26 -1.70
CA ARG A 33 12.54 6.23 -1.05
C ARG A 33 11.92 7.64 -0.89
N SER A 34 10.66 7.79 -1.24
CA SER A 34 9.91 9.05 -1.15
C SER A 34 9.29 9.33 0.22
N GLY A 35 9.41 8.42 1.21
CA GLY A 35 8.90 8.63 2.56
C GLY A 35 7.51 8.04 2.83
N THR A 36 7.02 7.12 2.00
CA THR A 36 5.75 6.39 2.22
C THR A 36 5.63 5.82 3.63
N HIS A 37 6.75 5.35 4.18
CA HIS A 37 6.82 4.81 5.53
C HIS A 37 6.60 5.86 6.63
N VAL A 38 7.03 7.11 6.41
CA VAL A 38 6.81 8.23 7.34
C VAL A 38 5.32 8.55 7.39
N VAL A 39 4.71 8.73 6.22
CA VAL A 39 3.29 9.06 6.07
C VAL A 39 2.42 7.96 6.68
N SER A 40 2.66 6.70 6.30
CA SER A 40 1.87 5.58 6.82
C SER A 40 2.01 5.39 8.34
N LYS A 41 3.19 5.71 8.93
CA LYS A 41 3.37 5.68 10.39
C LYS A 41 2.62 6.79 11.12
N ILE A 42 2.49 7.98 10.52
CA ILE A 42 1.68 9.06 11.10
C ILE A 42 0.23 8.58 11.19
N LEU A 43 -0.31 8.10 10.08
CA LEU A 43 -1.70 7.65 9.98
C LEU A 43 -2.02 6.41 10.84
N ASP A 44 -1.05 5.50 11.04
CA ASP A 44 -1.15 4.34 11.92
C ASP A 44 -1.29 4.73 13.43
N LYS A 45 -1.00 5.98 13.77
CA LYS A 45 -1.22 6.50 15.13
C LYS A 45 -2.66 6.90 15.39
N SER A 46 -3.49 7.01 14.34
CA SER A 46 -4.90 7.29 14.51
C SER A 46 -5.64 6.12 15.16
N GLU A 47 -6.75 6.42 15.80
CA GLU A 47 -7.67 5.38 16.30
C GLU A 47 -8.40 4.64 15.18
N HIS A 48 -8.43 5.22 13.97
CA HIS A 48 -9.18 4.69 12.84
C HIS A 48 -8.41 3.67 12.02
N PHE A 49 -7.12 3.92 11.73
CA PHE A 49 -6.35 3.12 10.79
C PHE A 49 -5.37 2.14 11.46
N ARG A 50 -5.21 0.99 10.80
CA ARG A 50 -4.10 0.06 11.02
C ARG A 50 -3.24 -0.04 9.77
N LYS A 51 -1.95 0.16 9.92
CA LYS A 51 -0.97 -0.01 8.85
C LYS A 51 -0.55 -1.47 8.71
N VAL A 52 -0.50 -1.98 7.48
CA VAL A 52 0.21 -3.23 7.16
C VAL A 52 1.68 -3.09 7.54
N PRO A 53 2.26 -3.99 8.34
CA PRO A 53 3.61 -3.82 8.92
C PRO A 53 4.72 -3.60 7.89
N ASN A 54 4.66 -4.34 6.77
CA ASN A 54 5.59 -4.25 5.63
C ASN A 54 4.79 -4.14 4.33
N GLU A 55 5.46 -3.81 3.24
CA GLU A 55 4.89 -3.88 1.89
C GLU A 55 4.39 -5.30 1.61
N ALA A 56 3.10 -5.45 1.31
CA ALA A 56 2.51 -6.75 0.99
C ALA A 56 2.82 -7.19 -0.45
N ARG A 57 2.90 -6.25 -1.36
CA ARG A 57 3.42 -6.31 -2.74
C ARG A 57 2.64 -7.20 -3.72
N PHE A 58 1.99 -8.27 -3.31
CA PHE A 58 1.26 -9.18 -4.20
C PHE A 58 0.13 -8.51 -5.00
N HIS A 59 -0.31 -7.32 -4.60
CA HIS A 59 -1.31 -6.50 -5.27
C HIS A 59 -0.69 -5.41 -6.17
N THR A 60 0.64 -5.29 -6.25
CA THR A 60 1.31 -4.23 -7.03
C THR A 60 2.47 -4.73 -7.88
N ASP A 61 3.15 -5.80 -7.47
CA ASP A 61 4.31 -6.34 -8.19
C ASP A 61 3.88 -7.00 -9.52
N PRO A 62 4.80 -7.10 -10.50
CA PRO A 62 4.57 -7.88 -11.71
C PRO A 62 4.11 -9.31 -11.40
N GLY A 63 3.03 -9.73 -12.04
CA GLY A 63 2.36 -11.01 -11.79
C GLY A 63 1.45 -11.03 -10.56
N GLY A 64 1.22 -9.87 -9.95
CA GLY A 64 0.25 -9.67 -8.86
C GLY A 64 -1.18 -9.45 -9.37
N LEU A 65 -2.07 -8.98 -8.47
CA LEU A 65 -3.50 -8.87 -8.77
C LEU A 65 -3.84 -8.09 -10.05
N PRO A 66 -3.17 -6.96 -10.40
CA PRO A 66 -3.43 -6.26 -11.66
C PRO A 66 -3.14 -7.11 -12.91
N ASP A 67 -2.11 -7.94 -12.85
CA ASP A 67 -1.76 -8.83 -13.96
C ASP A 67 -2.68 -10.05 -14.06
N VAL A 68 -3.17 -10.52 -12.92
CA VAL A 68 -4.18 -11.59 -12.85
C VAL A 68 -5.48 -11.14 -13.52
N LEU A 69 -5.98 -9.95 -13.15
CA LEU A 69 -7.19 -9.37 -13.72
C LEU A 69 -7.07 -9.08 -15.22
N ALA A 70 -5.89 -8.67 -15.65
CA ALA A 70 -5.62 -8.43 -17.07
C ALA A 70 -5.32 -9.72 -17.86
N GLY A 71 -5.42 -10.90 -17.26
CA GLY A 71 -5.13 -12.19 -17.89
C GLY A 71 -3.65 -12.41 -18.23
N ARG A 72 -2.75 -11.56 -17.76
CA ARG A 72 -1.29 -11.70 -17.98
C ARG A 72 -0.65 -12.74 -17.06
N THR A 73 -1.32 -13.06 -15.97
CA THR A 73 -0.89 -14.08 -15.00
C THR A 73 -2.10 -14.96 -14.66
N GLY A 74 -1.97 -16.27 -14.85
CA GLY A 74 -3.02 -17.20 -14.45
C GLY A 74 -3.16 -17.32 -12.92
N PRO A 75 -4.34 -17.73 -12.42
CA PRO A 75 -4.62 -17.83 -10.99
C PRO A 75 -3.69 -18.79 -10.25
N ASP A 76 -3.34 -19.94 -10.86
CA ASP A 76 -2.41 -20.91 -10.26
C ASP A 76 -0.99 -20.35 -10.10
N LEU A 77 -0.49 -19.63 -11.12
CA LEU A 77 0.81 -19.00 -11.06
C LEU A 77 0.84 -17.88 -9.99
N PHE A 78 -0.24 -17.12 -9.89
CA PHE A 78 -0.38 -16.13 -8.82
C PHE A 78 -0.37 -16.80 -7.45
N ALA A 79 -1.16 -17.86 -7.26
CA ALA A 79 -1.23 -18.62 -6.02
C ALA A 79 0.13 -19.24 -5.65
N TYR A 80 0.86 -19.77 -6.63
CA TYR A 80 2.24 -20.24 -6.44
C TYR A 80 3.17 -19.12 -5.96
N ARG A 81 3.16 -17.96 -6.66
CA ARG A 81 3.98 -16.80 -6.30
C ARG A 81 3.61 -16.25 -4.92
N LEU A 82 2.33 -16.23 -4.59
CA LEU A 82 1.86 -15.80 -3.27
C LEU A 82 2.50 -16.64 -2.15
N ARG A 83 2.53 -17.96 -2.32
CA ARG A 83 3.11 -18.90 -1.34
C ARG A 83 4.63 -18.85 -1.25
N HIS A 84 5.32 -18.62 -2.38
CA HIS A 84 6.77 -18.82 -2.48
C HIS A 84 7.56 -17.53 -2.65
N HIS A 85 6.93 -16.44 -3.11
CA HIS A 85 7.61 -15.18 -3.35
C HIS A 85 7.17 -14.08 -2.38
N TRP A 86 5.86 -13.82 -2.23
CA TRP A 86 5.38 -12.73 -1.36
C TRP A 86 5.13 -13.18 0.08
N TYR A 87 4.84 -14.44 0.31
CA TYR A 87 4.67 -14.94 1.68
C TYR A 87 5.99 -14.98 2.43
N ARG A 88 7.01 -15.63 1.87
CA ARG A 88 8.32 -15.75 2.49
C ARG A 88 9.41 -15.80 1.42
N ASN A 89 10.19 -14.75 1.30
CA ASN A 89 11.31 -14.65 0.38
C ASN A 89 12.59 -14.40 1.13
N PHE A 90 13.65 -15.16 0.82
CA PHE A 90 14.98 -14.93 1.37
C PHE A 90 15.64 -13.75 0.64
N GLU A 91 16.11 -12.76 1.39
CA GLU A 91 16.87 -11.62 0.88
C GLU A 91 18.35 -11.81 1.20
N PRO A 92 19.17 -12.30 0.25
CA PRO A 92 20.58 -12.64 0.52
C PRO A 92 21.39 -11.45 1.03
N ALA A 93 21.15 -10.26 0.47
CA ALA A 93 21.90 -9.06 0.84
C ALA A 93 21.70 -8.61 2.30
N ARG A 94 20.65 -9.10 2.98
CA ARG A 94 20.35 -8.81 4.38
C ARG A 94 20.35 -10.05 5.26
N LEU A 95 20.63 -11.22 4.70
CA LEU A 95 20.58 -12.52 5.37
C LEU A 95 19.28 -12.72 6.17
N THR A 96 18.16 -12.30 5.63
CA THR A 96 16.87 -12.36 6.31
C THR A 96 15.72 -12.77 5.38
N PHE A 97 14.65 -13.28 5.97
CA PHE A 97 13.41 -13.52 5.24
C PHE A 97 12.52 -12.29 5.27
N ARG A 98 11.95 -11.94 4.12
CA ARG A 98 10.92 -10.92 3.94
C ARG A 98 9.61 -11.54 3.51
N GLY A 99 8.55 -10.77 3.60
CA GLY A 99 7.23 -11.11 3.12
C GLY A 99 6.16 -11.06 4.21
N ILE A 100 4.96 -11.43 3.82
CA ILE A 100 3.78 -11.32 4.68
C ILE A 100 3.70 -12.38 5.78
N HIS A 101 4.56 -13.42 5.75
CA HIS A 101 4.65 -14.44 6.82
C HIS A 101 4.88 -13.87 8.23
N ARG A 102 5.34 -12.63 8.30
CA ARG A 102 5.61 -11.94 9.57
C ARG A 102 4.32 -11.54 10.32
N TYR A 103 3.18 -11.49 9.61
CA TYR A 103 1.89 -11.07 10.16
C TYR A 103 0.69 -11.83 9.57
N VAL A 104 0.91 -12.71 8.61
CA VAL A 104 -0.12 -13.60 8.07
C VAL A 104 0.25 -15.04 8.45
N PRO A 105 -0.52 -15.71 9.32
CA PRO A 105 -0.29 -17.11 9.65
C PRO A 105 -0.44 -18.01 8.42
N ARG A 106 0.37 -19.08 8.33
CA ARG A 106 0.34 -20.03 7.20
C ARG A 106 -1.05 -20.58 6.93
N ARG A 107 -1.81 -20.95 7.99
CA ARG A 107 -3.19 -21.43 7.86
C ARG A 107 -4.10 -20.44 7.14
N ARG A 108 -3.96 -19.13 7.41
CA ARG A 108 -4.73 -18.06 6.75
C ARG A 108 -4.35 -17.94 5.29
N LEU A 109 -3.05 -17.97 4.97
CA LEU A 109 -2.57 -17.98 3.59
C LEU A 109 -3.19 -19.12 2.78
N GLU A 110 -3.14 -20.35 3.30
CA GLU A 110 -3.64 -21.52 2.57
C GLU A 110 -5.17 -21.46 2.40
N ALA A 111 -5.91 -21.07 3.43
CA ALA A 111 -7.35 -20.90 3.34
C ALA A 111 -7.74 -19.83 2.31
N ALA A 112 -7.10 -18.65 2.37
CA ALA A 112 -7.34 -17.56 1.43
C ALA A 112 -6.99 -17.97 -0.02
N THR A 113 -5.87 -18.65 -0.21
CA THR A 113 -5.44 -19.10 -1.55
C THR A 113 -6.38 -20.17 -2.11
N THR A 114 -6.83 -21.12 -1.29
CA THR A 114 -7.80 -22.15 -1.71
C THR A 114 -9.15 -21.52 -2.08
N SER A 115 -9.63 -20.56 -1.28
CA SER A 115 -10.87 -19.82 -1.57
C SER A 115 -10.73 -19.01 -2.85
N PHE A 116 -9.61 -18.33 -3.05
CA PHE A 116 -9.30 -17.58 -4.28
C PHE A 116 -9.39 -18.47 -5.53
N LEU A 117 -8.67 -19.60 -5.55
CA LEU A 117 -8.64 -20.50 -6.72
C LEU A 117 -10.03 -21.04 -7.04
N ARG A 118 -10.80 -21.41 -6.02
CA ARG A 118 -12.16 -21.94 -6.22
C ARG A 118 -13.13 -20.92 -6.81
N ARG A 119 -13.01 -19.63 -6.41
CA ARG A 119 -13.93 -18.56 -6.86
C ARG A 119 -13.49 -17.87 -8.14
N PHE A 120 -12.21 -17.99 -8.50
CA PHE A 120 -11.64 -17.17 -9.57
C PHE A 120 -12.25 -17.46 -10.95
N GLU A 121 -12.66 -18.70 -11.23
CA GLU A 121 -13.25 -19.08 -12.51
C GLU A 121 -14.56 -18.34 -12.76
N ASP A 122 -15.40 -18.21 -11.73
CA ASP A 122 -16.72 -17.60 -11.83
C ASP A 122 -16.70 -16.08 -11.59
N GLU A 123 -15.89 -15.63 -10.62
CA GLU A 123 -15.89 -14.26 -10.11
C GLU A 123 -14.47 -13.73 -9.91
N PRO A 124 -13.68 -13.50 -10.97
CA PRO A 124 -12.26 -13.17 -10.87
C PRO A 124 -11.97 -11.87 -10.07
N GLU A 125 -12.78 -10.82 -10.28
CA GLU A 125 -12.63 -9.55 -9.54
C GLU A 125 -12.94 -9.71 -8.05
N ALA A 126 -14.05 -10.39 -7.73
CA ALA A 126 -14.44 -10.66 -6.35
C ALA A 126 -13.40 -11.55 -5.65
N ALA A 127 -12.87 -12.57 -6.33
CA ALA A 127 -11.81 -13.43 -5.80
C ALA A 127 -10.52 -12.65 -5.52
N CYS A 128 -10.10 -11.75 -6.43
CA CYS A 128 -8.94 -10.89 -6.24
C CYS A 128 -9.11 -9.91 -5.08
N ARG A 129 -10.30 -9.32 -4.96
CA ARG A 129 -10.64 -8.44 -3.84
C ARG A 129 -10.65 -9.22 -2.52
N GLN A 130 -11.29 -10.37 -2.49
CA GLN A 130 -11.44 -11.20 -1.30
C GLN A 130 -10.08 -11.67 -0.76
N ILE A 131 -9.18 -12.18 -1.60
CA ILE A 131 -7.87 -12.65 -1.13
C ILE A 131 -7.04 -11.51 -0.51
N PHE A 132 -7.16 -10.28 -1.02
CA PHE A 132 -6.50 -9.12 -0.42
C PHE A 132 -7.01 -8.88 1.01
N PHE A 133 -8.33 -8.89 1.22
CA PHE A 133 -8.91 -8.68 2.54
C PHE A 133 -8.71 -9.87 3.48
N ASP A 134 -8.83 -11.10 3.01
CA ASP A 134 -8.59 -12.30 3.83
C ASP A 134 -7.17 -12.31 4.44
N LEU A 135 -6.20 -11.80 3.70
CA LEU A 135 -4.82 -11.73 4.17
C LEU A 135 -4.52 -10.52 5.05
N LEU A 136 -5.08 -9.34 4.74
CA LEU A 136 -4.63 -8.09 5.35
C LEU A 136 -5.63 -7.47 6.34
N TRP A 137 -6.94 -7.64 6.11
CA TRP A 137 -7.96 -7.05 6.96
C TRP A 137 -7.91 -7.52 8.42
N PRO A 138 -7.60 -8.78 8.75
CA PRO A 138 -7.50 -9.21 10.15
C PRO A 138 -6.52 -8.40 11.00
N LEU A 139 -5.51 -7.76 10.38
CA LEU A 139 -4.59 -6.86 11.11
C LEU A 139 -5.32 -5.64 11.70
N ALA A 140 -6.28 -5.09 10.97
CA ALA A 140 -7.09 -3.97 11.44
C ALA A 140 -8.18 -4.44 12.40
N ALA A 141 -8.87 -5.51 12.07
CA ALA A 141 -9.94 -6.09 12.89
C ALA A 141 -9.46 -6.51 14.28
N GLU A 142 -8.31 -7.20 14.36
CA GLU A 142 -7.66 -7.58 15.63
C GLU A 142 -7.28 -6.36 16.50
N GLY A 143 -7.01 -5.21 15.86
CA GLY A 143 -6.72 -3.93 16.52
C GLY A 143 -7.96 -3.05 16.76
N HIS A 144 -9.17 -3.54 16.48
CA HIS A 144 -10.43 -2.78 16.53
C HIS A 144 -10.39 -1.49 15.69
N LYS A 145 -9.69 -1.52 14.54
CA LYS A 145 -9.56 -0.39 13.61
C LYS A 145 -10.56 -0.54 12.46
N ALA A 146 -11.16 0.57 12.03
CA ALA A 146 -12.14 0.60 10.96
C ALA A 146 -11.51 0.76 9.56
N GLY A 147 -10.22 1.09 9.49
CA GLY A 147 -9.51 1.33 8.25
C GLY A 147 -8.17 0.59 8.16
N LEU A 148 -7.76 0.30 6.93
CA LEU A 148 -6.49 -0.35 6.60
C LEU A 148 -5.61 0.56 5.76
N ILE A 149 -4.32 0.63 6.07
CA ILE A 149 -3.29 1.30 5.26
C ILE A 149 -2.37 0.25 4.67
N GLU A 150 -2.26 0.22 3.36
CA GLU A 150 -1.23 -0.54 2.65
C GLU A 150 -0.23 0.43 2.00
N GLN A 151 1.08 0.12 2.08
CA GLN A 151 2.15 1.08 1.77
C GLN A 151 3.18 0.56 0.75
N SER A 152 2.82 -0.40 -0.09
CA SER A 152 3.70 -0.81 -1.20
C SER A 152 3.93 0.36 -2.15
N CYS A 153 5.20 0.60 -2.50
CA CYS A 153 5.57 1.81 -3.25
C CYS A 153 4.80 1.97 -4.56
N ASP A 154 4.47 0.87 -5.24
CA ASP A 154 3.83 0.88 -6.55
C ASP A 154 2.29 1.05 -6.50
N THR A 155 1.66 1.21 -5.34
CA THR A 155 0.20 1.33 -5.23
C THR A 155 -0.38 2.46 -6.07
N VAL A 156 0.29 3.61 -6.11
CA VAL A 156 -0.17 4.76 -6.92
C VAL A 156 0.09 4.54 -8.41
N ALA A 157 1.19 3.87 -8.77
CA ALA A 157 1.44 3.49 -10.17
C ALA A 157 0.41 2.47 -10.69
N GLN A 158 -0.15 1.65 -9.80
CA GLN A 158 -1.20 0.68 -10.09
C GLN A 158 -2.61 1.18 -9.74
N ALA A 159 -2.78 2.49 -9.45
CA ALA A 159 -4.02 3.04 -8.94
C ALA A 159 -5.23 2.81 -9.84
N GLY A 160 -5.04 2.76 -11.17
CA GLY A 160 -6.11 2.43 -12.11
C GLY A 160 -6.71 1.05 -11.83
N ALA A 161 -5.89 0.02 -11.81
CA ALA A 161 -6.33 -1.36 -11.55
C ALA A 161 -6.81 -1.55 -10.10
N LEU A 162 -6.07 -1.00 -9.13
CA LEU A 162 -6.48 -1.05 -7.73
C LEU A 162 -7.77 -0.28 -7.46
N GLY A 163 -8.00 0.80 -8.19
CA GLY A 163 -9.22 1.59 -8.09
C GLY A 163 -10.46 0.88 -8.62
N LEU A 164 -10.31 -0.04 -9.57
CA LEU A 164 -11.38 -0.93 -10.02
C LEU A 164 -11.66 -2.01 -8.97
N LEU A 165 -10.63 -2.66 -8.46
CA LEU A 165 -10.77 -3.69 -7.41
C LEU A 165 -11.31 -3.14 -6.09
N PHE A 166 -10.94 -1.92 -5.73
CA PHE A 166 -11.26 -1.28 -4.46
C PHE A 166 -11.89 0.10 -4.70
N PRO A 167 -13.18 0.16 -5.08
CA PRO A 167 -13.85 1.43 -5.39
C PRO A 167 -13.81 2.43 -4.23
N GLU A 168 -13.78 1.95 -2.99
CA GLU A 168 -13.70 2.76 -1.76
C GLU A 168 -12.30 3.30 -1.48
N ALA A 169 -11.26 2.77 -2.10
CA ALA A 169 -9.88 3.12 -1.78
C ALA A 169 -9.52 4.55 -2.19
N ARG A 170 -8.72 5.20 -1.34
CA ARG A 170 -8.05 6.47 -1.63
C ARG A 170 -6.54 6.25 -1.70
N PHE A 171 -5.85 7.14 -2.42
CA PHE A 171 -4.43 7.01 -2.70
C PHE A 171 -3.67 8.24 -2.23
N LEU A 172 -2.66 8.06 -1.40
CA LEU A 172 -1.70 9.09 -1.03
C LEU A 172 -0.43 8.90 -1.85
N HIS A 173 -0.16 9.83 -2.76
CA HIS A 173 1.08 9.88 -3.52
C HIS A 173 2.11 10.71 -2.77
N VAL A 174 3.07 10.05 -2.15
CA VAL A 174 4.17 10.73 -1.45
C VAL A 174 5.25 11.13 -2.44
N VAL A 175 5.38 12.43 -2.64
CA VAL A 175 6.36 13.04 -3.52
C VAL A 175 7.58 13.48 -2.71
N ARG A 176 8.77 13.34 -3.31
CA ARG A 176 10.03 13.80 -2.75
C ARG A 176 10.94 14.31 -3.85
N ASP A 177 11.86 15.23 -3.52
CA ASP A 177 12.91 15.69 -4.42
C ASP A 177 13.63 14.50 -5.08
N GLY A 178 13.69 14.51 -6.43
CA GLY A 178 14.27 13.41 -7.20
C GLY A 178 15.75 13.20 -6.91
N ARG A 179 16.49 14.27 -6.55
CA ARG A 179 17.90 14.20 -6.19
C ARG A 179 18.08 13.41 -4.89
N ASP A 180 17.23 13.62 -3.89
CA ASP A 180 17.23 12.86 -2.64
C ASP A 180 16.86 11.39 -2.83
N VAL A 181 15.90 11.14 -3.72
CA VAL A 181 15.52 9.77 -4.09
C VAL A 181 16.69 9.07 -4.80
N ALA A 182 17.32 9.74 -5.77
CA ALA A 182 18.46 9.24 -6.51
C ALA A 182 19.64 8.95 -5.57
N ALA A 183 20.05 9.91 -4.74
CA ALA A 183 21.12 9.72 -3.76
C ALA A 183 20.84 8.54 -2.82
N SER A 184 19.62 8.46 -2.29
CA SER A 184 19.21 7.34 -1.43
C SER A 184 19.25 5.98 -2.15
N ARG A 185 18.99 5.94 -3.46
CA ARG A 185 19.08 4.71 -4.29
C ARG A 185 20.52 4.33 -4.56
N VAL A 186 21.34 5.30 -4.94
CA VAL A 186 22.79 5.10 -5.15
C VAL A 186 23.49 4.61 -3.87
N GLY A 187 23.15 5.18 -2.71
CA GLY A 187 23.65 4.70 -1.42
C GLY A 187 23.27 3.26 -1.08
N GLN A 188 22.36 2.64 -1.83
CA GLN A 188 21.98 1.23 -1.74
C GLN A 188 22.56 0.38 -2.89
N ALA A 189 23.55 0.87 -3.63
CA ALA A 189 24.12 0.22 -4.82
C ALA A 189 24.76 -1.16 -4.56
N ARG A 190 24.91 -1.58 -3.30
CA ARG A 190 25.27 -2.97 -2.91
C ARG A 190 24.24 -4.01 -3.37
N PHE A 191 23.04 -3.60 -3.75
CA PHE A 191 22.03 -4.47 -4.33
C PHE A 191 22.11 -4.40 -5.85
N LEU A 192 22.22 -5.55 -6.52
CA LEU A 192 22.51 -5.67 -7.96
C LEU A 192 21.60 -4.84 -8.89
N ALA A 193 20.35 -4.64 -8.52
CA ALA A 193 19.36 -3.93 -9.33
C ALA A 193 19.27 -2.43 -9.02
N HIS A 194 20.22 -1.86 -8.27
CA HIS A 194 20.18 -0.44 -7.88
C HIS A 194 21.06 0.42 -8.76
N PRO A 195 20.66 1.70 -9.02
CA PRO A 195 21.49 2.70 -9.68
C PRO A 195 22.82 2.85 -8.97
N ARG A 196 23.89 3.04 -9.76
CA ARG A 196 25.25 3.26 -9.26
C ARG A 196 25.71 4.69 -9.40
N THR A 197 25.03 5.49 -10.23
CA THR A 197 25.32 6.90 -10.44
C THR A 197 24.09 7.76 -10.19
N MET A 198 24.30 9.05 -9.94
CA MET A 198 23.18 10.00 -9.76
C MET A 198 22.30 10.05 -11.01
N GLN A 199 22.90 10.09 -12.21
CA GLN A 199 22.14 10.09 -13.46
C GLN A 199 21.22 8.85 -13.55
N GLN A 200 21.75 7.66 -13.33
CA GLN A 200 20.94 6.42 -13.29
C GLN A 200 19.84 6.49 -12.23
N GLY A 201 20.12 7.11 -11.09
CA GLY A 201 19.16 7.32 -10.01
C GLY A 201 18.02 8.26 -10.42
N LEU A 202 18.33 9.35 -11.12
CA LEU A 202 17.36 10.30 -11.64
C LEU A 202 16.53 9.69 -12.77
N ASP A 203 17.14 8.98 -13.72
CA ASP A 203 16.44 8.28 -14.80
C ASP A 203 15.44 7.25 -14.24
N TRP A 204 15.87 6.51 -13.22
CA TRP A 204 15.01 5.58 -12.51
C TRP A 204 13.84 6.29 -11.83
N TRP A 205 14.09 7.42 -11.14
CA TRP A 205 13.06 8.23 -10.49
C TRP A 205 12.05 8.78 -11.49
N GLU A 206 12.52 9.35 -12.59
CA GLU A 206 11.69 9.90 -13.66
C GLU A 206 10.78 8.80 -14.27
N GLY A 207 11.34 7.64 -14.57
CA GLY A 207 10.57 6.51 -15.07
C GLY A 207 9.48 6.05 -14.09
N ARG A 208 9.71 6.21 -12.78
CA ARG A 208 8.70 5.94 -11.74
C ARG A 208 7.60 6.99 -11.73
N ILE A 209 7.96 8.27 -11.79
CA ILE A 209 7.00 9.39 -11.84
C ILE A 209 6.08 9.23 -13.04
N ARG A 210 6.61 8.96 -14.24
CA ARG A 210 5.80 8.73 -15.44
C ARG A 210 4.76 7.62 -15.27
N ARG A 211 5.12 6.50 -14.63
CA ARG A 211 4.17 5.41 -14.32
C ARG A 211 3.11 5.83 -13.30
N ILE A 212 3.51 6.59 -12.29
CA ILE A 212 2.59 7.13 -11.29
C ILE A 212 1.58 8.07 -11.94
N ASP A 213 2.01 8.95 -12.84
CA ASP A 213 1.12 9.87 -13.58
C ASP A 213 0.06 9.11 -14.38
N VAL A 214 0.43 7.98 -14.98
CA VAL A 214 -0.55 7.12 -15.67
C VAL A 214 -1.57 6.55 -14.68
N GLY A 215 -1.14 6.04 -13.53
CA GLY A 215 -2.02 5.51 -12.49
C GLY A 215 -2.97 6.57 -11.91
N VAL A 216 -2.46 7.77 -11.64
CA VAL A 216 -3.25 8.90 -11.13
C VAL A 216 -4.34 9.30 -12.13
N ARG A 217 -4.00 9.43 -13.42
CA ARG A 217 -5.00 9.75 -14.45
C ARG A 217 -6.06 8.65 -14.58
N ALA A 218 -5.66 7.39 -14.48
CA ALA A 218 -6.57 6.26 -14.62
C ALA A 218 -7.60 6.16 -13.48
N VAL A 219 -7.23 6.50 -12.24
CA VAL A 219 -8.14 6.40 -11.09
C VAL A 219 -8.96 7.67 -10.84
N GLY A 220 -8.56 8.79 -11.43
CA GLY A 220 -9.19 10.09 -11.27
C GLY A 220 -8.66 10.91 -10.08
N ALA A 221 -8.52 12.22 -10.31
CA ALA A 221 -7.86 13.15 -9.37
C ALA A 221 -8.54 13.22 -7.97
N GLY A 222 -9.85 13.04 -7.90
CA GLY A 222 -10.58 13.10 -6.62
C GLY A 222 -10.25 11.97 -5.64
N ARG A 223 -9.60 10.90 -6.12
CA ARG A 223 -9.18 9.75 -5.30
C ARG A 223 -7.71 9.75 -4.93
N VAL A 224 -6.94 10.74 -5.38
CA VAL A 224 -5.50 10.85 -5.15
C VAL A 224 -5.16 12.18 -4.51
N LEU A 225 -4.40 12.17 -3.42
CA LEU A 225 -3.72 13.34 -2.88
C LEU A 225 -2.21 13.20 -3.06
N ALA A 226 -1.61 14.14 -3.80
CA ALA A 226 -0.16 14.28 -3.84
C ALA A 226 0.32 15.05 -2.60
N LEU A 227 1.30 14.50 -1.89
CA LEU A 227 1.81 15.01 -0.62
C LEU A 227 3.33 15.09 -0.67
N SER A 228 3.86 16.32 -0.56
CA SER A 228 5.31 16.55 -0.48
C SER A 228 5.85 16.09 0.86
N LEU A 229 6.84 15.18 0.86
CA LEU A 229 7.55 14.79 2.07
C LEU A 229 8.30 15.98 2.65
N ASP A 230 8.93 16.79 1.80
CA ASP A 230 9.75 17.93 2.21
C ASP A 230 8.87 18.98 2.91
N ASP A 231 7.71 19.31 2.36
CA ASP A 231 6.72 20.18 3.01
C ASP A 231 6.20 19.59 4.34
N LEU A 232 6.04 18.27 4.42
CA LEU A 232 5.53 17.60 5.62
C LEU A 232 6.53 17.64 6.78
N VAL A 233 7.83 17.61 6.51
CA VAL A 233 8.88 17.51 7.53
C VAL A 233 9.48 18.85 7.90
N SER A 234 9.43 19.85 7.02
CA SER A 234 10.06 21.16 7.19
C SER A 234 9.24 22.29 6.57
N GLY A 235 9.63 23.51 6.89
CA GLY A 235 9.08 24.70 6.27
C GLY A 235 7.74 25.16 6.85
N ASN A 236 7.25 26.26 6.25
CA ASN A 236 6.02 26.96 6.63
C ASN A 236 4.73 26.21 6.21
N ARG A 237 4.83 25.25 5.25
CA ARG A 237 3.69 24.43 4.79
C ARG A 237 3.48 23.15 5.61
N ARG A 238 4.33 22.86 6.59
CA ARG A 238 4.33 21.62 7.35
C ARG A 238 2.96 21.29 7.98
N ARG A 239 2.32 22.26 8.64
CA ARG A 239 1.01 22.08 9.27
C ARG A 239 -0.12 22.00 8.25
N GLU A 240 -0.04 22.74 7.16
CA GLU A 240 -0.99 22.68 6.06
C GLU A 240 -0.97 21.29 5.40
N THR A 241 0.21 20.80 5.06
CA THR A 241 0.42 19.47 4.46
C THR A 241 -0.10 18.35 5.37
N TYR A 242 0.19 18.42 6.67
CA TYR A 242 -0.35 17.48 7.65
C TYR A 242 -1.88 17.54 7.72
N ARG A 243 -2.49 18.72 7.69
CA ARG A 243 -3.94 18.92 7.70
C ARG A 243 -4.57 18.30 6.45
N SER A 244 -4.06 18.62 5.27
CA SER A 244 -4.55 18.09 4.00
C SER A 244 -4.50 16.56 3.96
N MET A 245 -3.40 15.96 4.44
CA MET A 245 -3.26 14.51 4.57
C MET A 245 -4.36 13.92 5.47
N ARG A 246 -4.58 14.52 6.63
CA ARG A 246 -5.57 14.07 7.61
C ARG A 246 -6.99 14.14 7.05
N GLU A 247 -7.36 15.30 6.50
CA GLU A 247 -8.68 15.56 5.91
C GLU A 247 -8.96 14.62 4.73
N PHE A 248 -7.99 14.46 3.83
CA PHE A 248 -8.10 13.52 2.72
C PHE A 248 -8.27 12.07 3.19
N SER A 249 -7.65 11.69 4.29
CA SER A 249 -7.80 10.36 4.89
C SER A 249 -9.11 10.18 5.66
N GLY A 250 -9.99 11.19 5.70
CA GLY A 250 -11.26 11.15 6.43
C GLY A 250 -11.09 11.21 7.95
N LEU A 251 -9.97 11.72 8.44
CA LEU A 251 -9.67 11.77 9.87
C LEU A 251 -10.00 13.14 10.46
N GLY A 252 -10.66 13.13 11.62
CA GLY A 252 -10.80 14.29 12.49
C GLY A 252 -9.53 14.66 13.23
N ASN A 253 -9.64 15.50 14.25
CA ASN A 253 -8.53 15.77 15.15
C ASN A 253 -8.22 14.53 16.00
N ASP A 254 -6.96 14.14 16.02
CA ASP A 254 -6.45 12.98 16.76
C ASP A 254 -5.17 13.37 17.49
N ALA A 255 -5.25 13.43 18.81
CA ALA A 255 -4.14 13.89 19.66
C ALA A 255 -2.92 12.94 19.61
N SER A 256 -3.14 11.64 19.41
CA SER A 256 -2.07 10.65 19.31
C SER A 256 -1.29 10.83 18.02
N MET A 257 -2.02 11.00 16.90
CA MET A 257 -1.44 11.25 15.59
C MET A 257 -0.70 12.60 15.55
N GLU A 258 -1.31 13.66 16.06
CA GLU A 258 -0.70 14.99 16.12
C GLU A 258 0.56 14.99 17.00
N GLY A 259 0.48 14.39 18.19
CA GLY A 259 1.63 14.26 19.09
C GLY A 259 2.79 13.47 18.46
N TYR A 260 2.50 12.41 17.68
CA TYR A 260 3.52 11.70 16.92
C TYR A 260 4.13 12.58 15.83
N PHE A 261 3.30 13.26 15.05
CA PHE A 261 3.73 14.19 14.01
C PHE A 261 4.66 15.26 14.56
N GLU A 262 4.27 15.93 15.63
CA GLU A 262 5.06 17.02 16.22
C GLU A 262 6.40 16.55 16.82
N ARG A 263 6.45 15.38 17.43
CA ARG A 263 7.68 14.89 18.08
C ARG A 263 8.62 14.13 17.16
N ARG A 264 8.11 13.38 16.19
CA ARG A 264 8.88 12.38 15.43
C ARG A 264 9.10 12.71 13.97
N VAL A 265 8.25 13.56 13.37
CA VAL A 265 8.38 13.91 11.95
C VAL A 265 9.24 15.17 11.83
N ARG A 266 10.52 14.97 11.55
CA ARG A 266 11.53 16.00 11.45
C ARG A 266 12.46 15.73 10.27
N VAL A 267 13.10 16.77 9.73
CA VAL A 267 14.06 16.72 8.61
C VAL A 267 15.09 15.59 8.80
N ARG A 268 15.78 15.56 9.93
CA ARG A 268 16.79 14.53 10.24
C ARG A 268 16.25 13.10 10.20
N ASN A 269 14.97 12.91 10.51
CA ASN A 269 14.34 11.59 10.54
C ASN A 269 13.81 11.17 9.16
N ALA A 270 13.56 12.13 8.27
CA ALA A 270 13.11 11.92 6.90
C ALA A 270 14.27 11.88 5.90
N HIS A 271 15.48 12.24 6.35
CA HIS A 271 16.67 12.34 5.49
C HIS A 271 16.45 13.29 4.29
N ALA A 272 15.75 14.39 4.48
CA ALA A 272 15.58 15.42 3.47
C ALA A 272 16.91 16.13 3.20
N GLU A 273 17.12 16.59 1.98
CA GLU A 273 18.34 17.29 1.51
C GLU A 273 19.66 16.49 1.62
N ARG A 274 19.61 15.17 1.82
CA ARG A 274 20.81 14.31 1.90
C ARG A 274 21.68 14.34 0.66
N TRP A 275 21.12 14.64 -0.50
CA TRP A 275 21.88 14.75 -1.73
C TRP A 275 22.99 15.80 -1.64
N ARG A 276 22.83 16.84 -0.81
CA ARG A 276 23.83 17.87 -0.57
C ARG A 276 25.03 17.33 0.20
N GLU A 277 24.81 16.36 1.09
CA GLU A 277 25.85 15.74 1.92
C GLU A 277 26.53 14.55 1.20
N GLU A 278 25.77 13.80 0.44
CA GLU A 278 26.21 12.54 -0.18
C GLU A 278 26.83 12.74 -1.57
N VAL A 279 26.60 13.89 -2.23
CA VAL A 279 27.13 14.20 -3.56
C VAL A 279 28.18 15.32 -3.43
N PRO A 280 29.44 15.10 -3.83
CA PRO A 280 30.46 16.13 -3.83
C PRO A 280 30.02 17.36 -4.62
N GLU A 281 30.35 18.58 -4.14
CA GLU A 281 29.90 19.85 -4.71
C GLU A 281 30.12 19.94 -6.24
N ARG A 282 31.23 19.38 -6.75
CA ARG A 282 31.54 19.33 -8.20
C ARG A 282 30.53 18.54 -9.05
N ARG A 283 29.73 17.65 -8.43
CA ARG A 283 28.68 16.85 -9.11
C ARG A 283 27.26 17.31 -8.78
N GLN A 284 27.11 18.35 -7.99
CA GLN A 284 25.80 18.92 -7.67
C GLN A 284 25.29 19.86 -8.75
N ALA A 285 26.18 20.33 -9.64
CA ALA A 285 25.89 21.26 -10.73
C ALA A 285 25.59 20.57 -12.08
N GLU A 286 25.79 19.25 -12.17
CA GLU A 286 25.39 18.39 -13.30
C GLU A 286 23.97 17.86 -13.11
#